data_34fa48bf40f1912c97ac11f6e76b1bb6
#
_entry.id   34fa48bf40f1912c97ac11f6e76b1bb6
#
_cell.length_a   1.000
_cell.length_b   1.000
_cell.length_c   1.000
_cell.angle_alpha   90.00
_cell.angle_beta   90.00
_cell.angle_gamma   90.00
#
_symmetry.space_group_name_H-M   'P 1'
#
loop_
_entity.id
_entity.type
_entity.pdbx_description
1 polymer ?
#
loop_
_entity_poly.entity_id
_entity_poly.type
_entity_poly.pdbx_seq_one_letter_code
_entity_poly.pdbx_strand_id
1 'polypeptide(L)'
;MSPMNPMTAALTPRLTPAWLAALTMLALAGRETMTTRDALRVSVVGVEPLKGEALELRFIVRLRVQNPKHAGGAFDGVALDLEVDGKNLASGVSDQKGTVPRFGETLVSVPVSVSAFAAVRQAMGLGDVAARGELPYVVSGKLAGVAFGNVRFSDSGTLRLPQ
;
A
#
# COMPACT_ATOMS: atom_id res chain seq x y z
N MET A 1 -33.22 -61.44 55.91
CA MET A 1 -33.77 -60.09 55.97
C MET A 1 -32.69 -59.18 55.47
N SER A 2 -32.72 -58.84 54.19
CA SER A 2 -31.82 -57.86 53.54
C SER A 2 -32.61 -56.59 53.20
N PRO A 3 -32.07 -55.44 53.44
CA PRO A 3 -32.59 -54.24 52.75
C PRO A 3 -31.73 -53.87 51.57
N MET A 4 -32.41 -53.62 50.50
CA MET A 4 -31.90 -53.10 49.19
C MET A 4 -31.35 -51.72 49.33
N ASN A 5 -30.23 -51.56 48.66
CA ASN A 5 -29.56 -50.21 48.49
C ASN A 5 -30.05 -49.52 47.19
N PRO A 6 -30.55 -48.34 47.21
CA PRO A 6 -30.87 -47.63 45.94
C PRO A 6 -29.63 -47.00 45.34
N MET A 7 -29.37 -47.34 44.09
CA MET A 7 -28.40 -46.70 43.20
C MET A 7 -28.73 -45.24 43.01
N THR A 8 -27.86 -44.37 43.47
CA THR A 8 -27.83 -42.97 43.07
C THR A 8 -27.17 -42.85 41.70
N ALA A 9 -27.97 -42.61 40.67
CA ALA A 9 -27.48 -42.29 39.33
C ALA A 9 -26.96 -40.86 39.31
N ALA A 10 -25.65 -40.68 39.21
CA ALA A 10 -25.03 -39.41 38.99
C ALA A 10 -25.29 -38.96 37.54
N LEU A 11 -26.11 -37.93 37.36
CA LEU A 11 -26.24 -37.22 36.10
C LEU A 11 -24.99 -36.35 35.87
N THR A 12 -24.11 -36.83 35.05
CA THR A 12 -23.05 -35.98 34.49
C THR A 12 -23.61 -35.21 33.32
N PRO A 13 -23.59 -33.86 33.34
CA PRO A 13 -23.99 -33.09 32.18
C PRO A 13 -22.96 -33.26 31.08
N ARG A 14 -23.35 -33.90 29.99
CA ARG A 14 -22.57 -33.95 28.77
C ARG A 14 -22.61 -32.53 28.14
N LEU A 15 -21.56 -31.76 28.38
CA LEU A 15 -21.30 -30.51 27.67
C LEU A 15 -21.09 -30.86 26.20
N THR A 16 -22.08 -30.55 25.39
CA THR A 16 -22.04 -30.76 23.94
C THR A 16 -21.01 -29.81 23.31
N PRO A 17 -20.26 -30.25 22.29
CA PRO A 17 -19.19 -29.42 21.65
C PRO A 17 -19.70 -28.20 20.93
N ALA A 18 -21.00 -27.99 20.88
CA ALA A 18 -21.63 -26.83 20.25
C ALA A 18 -21.26 -25.46 20.89
N TRP A 19 -20.97 -25.46 22.19
CA TRP A 19 -20.60 -24.21 22.89
C TRP A 19 -19.16 -23.80 22.64
N LEU A 20 -18.26 -24.77 22.41
CA LEU A 20 -16.87 -24.50 22.03
C LEU A 20 -16.76 -23.96 20.61
N ALA A 21 -17.62 -24.39 19.70
CA ALA A 21 -17.66 -23.86 18.32
C ALA A 21 -18.19 -22.41 18.27
N ALA A 22 -19.10 -22.04 19.16
CA ALA A 22 -19.64 -20.68 19.24
C ALA A 22 -18.59 -19.68 19.78
N LEU A 23 -17.75 -20.09 20.73
CA LEU A 23 -16.69 -19.24 21.26
C LEU A 23 -15.55 -18.99 20.26
N THR A 24 -15.22 -19.96 19.41
CA THR A 24 -14.19 -19.80 18.38
C THR A 24 -14.66 -18.92 17.21
N MET A 25 -15.94 -18.92 16.87
CA MET A 25 -16.48 -18.00 15.86
C MET A 25 -16.49 -16.54 16.32
N LEU A 26 -16.70 -16.28 17.60
CA LEU A 26 -16.68 -14.90 18.13
C LEU A 26 -15.28 -14.29 18.15
N ALA A 27 -14.23 -15.12 18.23
CA ALA A 27 -12.83 -14.67 18.21
C ALA A 27 -12.33 -14.29 16.79
N LEU A 28 -12.99 -14.76 15.71
CA LEU A 28 -12.63 -14.40 14.34
C LEU A 28 -13.31 -13.09 13.85
N ALA A 29 -14.40 -12.67 14.45
CA ALA A 29 -15.12 -11.44 14.09
C ALA A 29 -14.44 -10.16 14.60
N GLY A 30 -13.43 -10.27 15.47
CA GLY A 30 -12.73 -9.13 16.09
C GLY A 30 -11.48 -8.64 15.36
N ARG A 31 -11.17 -9.17 14.17
CA ARG A 31 -10.13 -8.59 13.28
C ARG A 31 -10.75 -7.60 12.30
N GLU A 32 -11.59 -6.73 12.80
CA GLU A 32 -11.82 -5.50 12.08
C GLU A 32 -10.51 -4.72 12.10
N THR A 33 -9.89 -4.69 10.94
CA THR A 33 -8.86 -3.77 10.53
C THR A 33 -9.09 -2.44 11.24
N MET A 34 -8.22 -2.10 12.20
CA MET A 34 -8.09 -0.72 12.68
C MET A 34 -7.77 0.10 11.45
N THR A 35 -8.81 0.63 10.90
CA THR A 35 -8.86 1.30 9.62
C THR A 35 -7.97 2.51 9.71
N THR A 36 -6.97 2.51 8.95
CA THR A 36 -6.01 3.47 8.44
C THR A 36 -6.58 4.88 8.18
N ARG A 37 -7.59 5.33 8.92
CA ARG A 37 -8.18 6.67 8.76
C ARG A 37 -7.18 7.79 9.03
N ASP A 38 -6.15 7.49 9.81
CA ASP A 38 -5.08 8.42 10.15
C ASP A 38 -3.74 8.07 9.48
N ALA A 39 -3.74 7.25 8.43
CA ALA A 39 -2.53 6.99 7.68
C ALA A 39 -2.09 8.23 6.89
N LEU A 40 -0.78 8.40 6.71
CA LEU A 40 -0.28 9.38 5.76
C LEU A 40 -0.88 9.11 4.37
N ARG A 41 -1.30 10.15 3.70
CA ARG A 41 -1.78 10.08 2.32
C ARG A 41 -0.66 10.51 1.40
N VAL A 42 -0.35 9.67 0.42
CA VAL A 42 0.69 9.98 -0.56
C VAL A 42 0.03 9.94 -1.94
N SER A 43 0.21 10.98 -2.71
CA SER A 43 -0.31 11.09 -4.07
C SER A 43 0.75 11.65 -5.02
N VAL A 44 0.67 11.25 -6.27
CA VAL A 44 1.52 11.80 -7.34
C VAL A 44 0.95 13.15 -7.79
N VAL A 45 1.77 14.18 -7.73
CA VAL A 45 1.38 15.54 -8.13
C VAL A 45 2.12 16.05 -9.36
N GLY A 46 3.13 15.31 -9.83
CA GLY A 46 3.86 15.68 -11.03
C GLY A 46 4.90 14.64 -11.42
N VAL A 47 5.20 14.61 -12.71
CA VAL A 47 6.29 13.85 -13.31
C VAL A 47 7.04 14.77 -14.24
N GLU A 48 8.33 14.97 -14.01
CA GLU A 48 9.17 15.86 -14.78
C GLU A 48 10.29 15.06 -15.46
N PRO A 49 10.50 15.24 -16.76
CA PRO A 49 11.60 14.58 -17.45
C PRO A 49 12.94 15.18 -17.00
N LEU A 50 13.92 14.32 -16.80
CA LEU A 50 15.33 14.68 -16.65
C LEU A 50 16.10 14.31 -17.91
N LYS A 51 17.24 14.96 -18.09
CA LYS A 51 18.18 14.54 -19.13
C LYS A 51 18.66 13.10 -18.77
N GLY A 52 18.33 12.16 -19.64
CA GLY A 52 18.79 10.78 -19.56
C GLY A 52 20.21 10.65 -20.10
N GLU A 53 20.87 9.56 -19.75
CA GLU A 53 22.16 9.18 -20.29
C GLU A 53 22.01 7.88 -21.08
N ALA A 54 22.59 7.87 -22.30
CA ALA A 54 22.59 6.70 -23.20
C ALA A 54 21.18 6.09 -23.45
N LEU A 55 20.94 4.90 -22.93
CA LEU A 55 19.70 4.13 -23.14
C LEU A 55 18.76 4.17 -21.91
N GLU A 56 18.81 5.25 -21.13
CA GLU A 56 18.00 5.47 -19.95
C GLU A 56 17.12 6.72 -20.10
N LEU A 57 15.84 6.57 -19.81
CA LEU A 57 14.94 7.69 -19.62
C LEU A 57 14.85 7.97 -18.12
N ARG A 58 15.06 9.20 -17.71
CA ARG A 58 15.04 9.62 -16.32
C ARG A 58 13.93 10.63 -16.07
N PHE A 59 13.25 10.45 -14.94
CA PHE A 59 12.17 11.33 -14.51
C PHE A 59 12.31 11.68 -13.04
N ILE A 60 11.73 12.78 -12.62
CA ILE A 60 11.43 13.06 -11.22
C ILE A 60 9.95 12.86 -11.01
N VAL A 61 9.58 11.94 -10.11
CA VAL A 61 8.21 11.81 -9.63
C VAL A 61 8.07 12.66 -8.38
N ARG A 62 7.15 13.61 -8.41
CA ARG A 62 6.82 14.45 -7.25
C ARG A 62 5.66 13.85 -6.50
N LEU A 63 5.90 13.53 -5.24
CA LEU A 63 4.92 13.00 -4.31
C LEU A 63 4.50 14.11 -3.33
N ARG A 64 3.20 14.23 -3.12
CA ARG A 64 2.63 14.99 -2.01
C ARG A 64 2.34 14.04 -0.86
N VAL A 65 2.95 14.27 0.28
CA VAL A 65 2.73 13.51 1.51
C VAL A 65 1.90 14.37 2.45
N GLN A 66 0.68 13.96 2.75
CA GLN A 66 -0.24 14.65 3.64
C GLN A 66 -0.37 13.89 4.95
N ASN A 67 -0.29 14.62 6.06
CA ASN A 67 -0.39 14.07 7.41
C ASN A 67 -1.71 14.52 8.07
N PRO A 68 -2.70 13.64 8.20
CA PRO A 68 -3.95 13.94 8.91
C PRO A 68 -3.83 13.87 10.43
N LYS A 69 -2.65 13.54 10.97
CA LYS A 69 -2.44 13.37 12.41
C LYS A 69 -2.10 14.68 13.10
N HIS A 70 -2.39 14.73 14.39
CA HIS A 70 -2.02 15.83 15.28
C HIS A 70 -0.54 15.86 15.66
N ALA A 71 0.23 14.82 15.31
CA ALA A 71 1.67 14.74 15.49
C ALA A 71 2.36 14.79 14.12
N GLY A 72 3.38 15.62 13.99
CA GLY A 72 4.29 15.63 12.85
C GLY A 72 5.29 14.47 12.94
N GLY A 73 6.00 14.20 11.86
CA GLY A 73 7.02 13.16 11.86
C GLY A 73 8.07 13.34 10.77
N ALA A 74 9.28 12.88 11.06
CA ALA A 74 10.40 12.89 10.14
C ALA A 74 10.38 11.61 9.28
N PHE A 75 10.86 11.74 8.04
CA PHE A 75 11.17 10.64 7.14
C PHE A 75 12.63 10.74 6.67
N ASP A 76 13.22 9.59 6.34
CA ASP A 76 14.64 9.44 5.99
C ASP A 76 14.86 9.00 4.54
N GLY A 77 13.80 8.63 3.86
CA GLY A 77 13.89 8.19 2.48
C GLY A 77 12.57 7.67 1.92
N VAL A 78 12.55 7.52 0.61
CA VAL A 78 11.40 7.04 -0.15
C VAL A 78 11.85 6.02 -1.19
N ALA A 79 11.11 4.94 -1.31
CA ALA A 79 11.21 4.02 -2.43
C ALA A 79 9.87 3.95 -3.13
N LEU A 80 9.86 3.92 -4.46
CA LEU A 80 8.65 3.77 -5.25
C LEU A 80 8.85 2.85 -6.46
N ASP A 81 7.75 2.24 -6.86
CA ASP A 81 7.60 1.46 -8.09
C ASP A 81 6.47 2.06 -8.92
N LEU A 82 6.69 2.18 -10.22
CA LEU A 82 5.72 2.66 -11.19
C LEU A 82 5.31 1.51 -12.09
N GLU A 83 4.04 1.20 -12.07
CA GLU A 83 3.41 0.26 -12.99
C GLU A 83 2.58 1.03 -14.01
N VAL A 84 2.60 0.58 -15.24
CA VAL A 84 1.78 1.11 -16.33
C VAL A 84 1.12 -0.07 -17.03
N ASP A 85 -0.19 -0.01 -17.18
CA ASP A 85 -0.99 -1.10 -17.74
C ASP A 85 -0.70 -2.46 -17.06
N GLY A 86 -0.59 -2.45 -15.71
CA GLY A 86 -0.32 -3.64 -14.90
C GLY A 86 1.09 -4.23 -15.03
N LYS A 87 2.02 -3.52 -15.67
CA LYS A 87 3.42 -3.96 -15.82
C LYS A 87 4.35 -2.98 -15.13
N ASN A 88 5.32 -3.49 -14.38
CA ASN A 88 6.34 -2.66 -13.79
C ASN A 88 7.18 -2.00 -14.90
N LEU A 89 7.16 -0.67 -14.93
CA LEU A 89 7.89 0.14 -15.90
C LEU A 89 9.19 0.67 -15.30
N ALA A 90 9.15 1.12 -14.04
CA ALA A 90 10.27 1.81 -13.42
C ALA A 90 10.25 1.67 -11.90
N SER A 91 11.39 1.85 -11.29
CA SER A 91 11.54 2.01 -9.85
C SER A 91 12.46 3.18 -9.52
N GLY A 92 12.31 3.73 -8.33
CA GLY A 92 13.13 4.82 -7.86
C GLY A 92 13.32 4.80 -6.36
N VAL A 93 14.45 5.32 -5.93
CA VAL A 93 14.76 5.54 -4.52
C VAL A 93 15.28 6.94 -4.31
N SER A 94 14.98 7.53 -3.17
CA SER A 94 15.49 8.83 -2.76
C SER A 94 15.89 8.77 -1.29
N ASP A 95 17.04 9.29 -0.97
CA ASP A 95 17.53 9.49 0.40
C ASP A 95 17.12 10.88 0.95
N GLN A 96 16.22 11.56 0.27
CA GLN A 96 15.68 12.83 0.73
C GLN A 96 15.08 12.67 2.11
N LYS A 97 15.57 13.47 3.05
CA LYS A 97 15.06 13.57 4.42
C LYS A 97 14.18 14.78 4.56
N GLY A 98 13.21 14.69 5.45
CA GLY A 98 12.34 15.81 5.72
C GLY A 98 11.36 15.54 6.84
N THR A 99 10.47 16.50 7.06
CA THR A 99 9.42 16.40 8.07
C THR A 99 8.07 16.70 7.43
N VAL A 100 7.07 15.89 7.79
CA VAL A 100 5.69 16.17 7.45
C VAL A 100 5.04 16.79 8.69
N PRO A 101 4.60 18.06 8.63
CA PRO A 101 3.99 18.73 9.77
C PRO A 101 2.68 18.05 10.22
N ARG A 102 2.28 18.31 11.46
CA ARG A 102 0.94 17.93 11.91
C ARG A 102 -0.12 18.65 11.08
N PHE A 103 -1.14 17.95 10.64
CA PHE A 103 -2.20 18.48 9.77
C PHE A 103 -1.68 19.27 8.56
N GLY A 104 -0.50 18.86 8.05
CA GLY A 104 0.19 19.54 6.96
C GLY A 104 0.62 18.60 5.86
N GLU A 105 1.36 19.15 4.91
CA GLU A 105 1.88 18.39 3.78
C GLU A 105 3.34 18.76 3.47
N THR A 106 4.01 17.86 2.77
CA THR A 106 5.37 18.04 2.27
C THR A 106 5.48 17.42 0.88
N LEU A 107 6.25 18.08 -0.01
CA LEU A 107 6.58 17.54 -1.31
C LEU A 107 7.91 16.79 -1.26
N VAL A 108 7.91 15.60 -1.85
CA VAL A 108 9.09 14.74 -1.95
C VAL A 108 9.35 14.42 -3.41
N SER A 109 10.60 14.58 -3.84
CA SER A 109 11.02 14.30 -5.22
C SER A 109 11.80 13.00 -5.27
N VAL A 110 11.37 12.08 -6.12
CA VAL A 110 12.01 10.77 -6.28
C VAL A 110 12.50 10.62 -7.71
N PRO A 111 13.82 10.52 -7.92
CA PRO A 111 14.36 10.21 -9.24
C PRO A 111 14.01 8.77 -9.61
N VAL A 112 13.55 8.58 -10.83
CA VAL A 112 13.13 7.29 -11.39
C VAL A 112 13.82 7.08 -12.72
N SER A 113 14.34 5.88 -12.93
CA SER A 113 14.98 5.50 -14.19
C SER A 113 14.18 4.41 -14.89
N VAL A 114 14.00 4.57 -16.18
CA VAL A 114 13.39 3.60 -17.09
C VAL A 114 14.40 3.20 -18.15
N SER A 115 14.70 1.92 -18.29
CA SER A 115 15.54 1.48 -19.40
C SER A 115 14.81 1.66 -20.72
N ALA A 116 15.52 2.08 -21.79
CA ALA A 116 14.93 2.23 -23.11
C ALA A 116 14.30 0.91 -23.60
N PHE A 117 14.88 -0.24 -23.26
CA PHE A 117 14.32 -1.55 -23.58
C PHE A 117 12.99 -1.82 -22.87
N ALA A 118 12.84 -1.39 -21.60
CA ALA A 118 11.57 -1.50 -20.89
C ALA A 118 10.52 -0.59 -21.53
N ALA A 119 10.89 0.63 -21.89
CA ALA A 119 10.00 1.57 -22.57
C ALA A 119 9.52 1.04 -23.92
N VAL A 120 10.42 0.50 -24.75
CA VAL A 120 10.07 -0.11 -26.05
C VAL A 120 9.15 -1.31 -25.87
N ARG A 121 9.48 -2.21 -24.95
CA ARG A 121 8.65 -3.40 -24.67
C ARG A 121 7.26 -3.00 -24.16
N GLN A 122 7.17 -1.98 -23.35
CA GLN A 122 5.91 -1.43 -22.88
C GLN A 122 5.10 -0.86 -24.06
N ALA A 123 5.74 -0.04 -24.91
CA ALA A 123 5.09 0.55 -26.09
C ALA A 123 4.55 -0.51 -27.06
N MET A 124 5.29 -1.62 -27.27
CA MET A 124 4.84 -2.73 -28.11
C MET A 124 3.60 -3.45 -27.54
N GLY A 125 3.42 -3.45 -26.22
CA GLY A 125 2.26 -4.05 -25.54
C GLY A 125 1.07 -3.11 -25.38
N LEU A 126 1.21 -1.83 -25.69
CA LEU A 126 0.19 -0.80 -25.46
C LEU A 126 -0.67 -0.49 -26.69
N GLY A 127 -0.55 -1.24 -27.80
CA GLY A 127 -1.22 -0.93 -29.05
C GLY A 127 -2.72 -0.60 -28.89
N ASP A 128 -3.45 -1.42 -28.16
CA ASP A 128 -4.89 -1.23 -27.92
C ASP A 128 -5.19 -0.15 -26.87
N VAL A 129 -4.29 0.06 -25.91
CA VAL A 129 -4.44 1.04 -24.84
C VAL A 129 -4.08 2.43 -25.35
N ALA A 130 -3.02 2.54 -26.15
CA ALA A 130 -2.64 3.80 -26.80
C ALA A 130 -3.73 4.30 -27.76
N ALA A 131 -4.44 3.39 -28.43
CA ALA A 131 -5.57 3.74 -29.28
C ALA A 131 -6.75 4.38 -28.52
N ARG A 132 -6.87 4.09 -27.22
CA ARG A 132 -7.88 4.70 -26.33
C ARG A 132 -7.47 6.07 -25.80
N GLY A 133 -6.22 6.48 -26.00
CA GLY A 133 -5.68 7.76 -25.51
C GLY A 133 -5.54 7.86 -23.99
N GLU A 134 -5.75 6.77 -23.27
CA GLU A 134 -5.70 6.72 -21.81
C GLU A 134 -4.81 5.58 -21.33
N LEU A 135 -3.87 5.90 -20.45
CA LEU A 135 -2.87 4.98 -19.94
C LEU A 135 -3.01 4.84 -18.42
N PRO A 136 -3.56 3.74 -17.91
CA PRO A 136 -3.67 3.53 -16.47
C PRO A 136 -2.29 3.32 -15.85
N TYR A 137 -2.07 3.96 -14.70
CA TYR A 137 -0.85 3.79 -13.92
C TYR A 137 -1.16 3.50 -12.46
N VAL A 138 -0.23 2.82 -11.80
CA VAL A 138 -0.18 2.65 -10.36
C VAL A 138 1.22 3.03 -9.87
N VAL A 139 1.28 3.93 -8.91
CA VAL A 139 2.50 4.21 -8.16
C VAL A 139 2.34 3.61 -6.78
N SER A 140 3.22 2.71 -6.42
CA SER A 140 3.27 2.14 -5.08
C SER A 140 4.64 2.37 -4.47
N GLY A 141 4.72 2.35 -3.13
CA GLY A 141 5.99 2.60 -2.52
C GLY A 141 5.99 2.56 -1.00
N LYS A 142 7.11 3.01 -0.47
CA LYS A 142 7.37 3.05 0.96
C LYS A 142 8.06 4.35 1.34
N LEU A 143 7.50 5.05 2.30
CA LEU A 143 8.13 6.16 3.00
C LEU A 143 8.75 5.60 4.29
N ALA A 144 10.06 5.71 4.42
CA ALA A 144 10.78 5.29 5.62
C ALA A 144 10.93 6.47 6.58
N GLY A 145 10.70 6.25 7.88
CA GLY A 145 10.86 7.30 8.86
C GLY A 145 10.80 6.80 10.30
N VAL A 146 11.53 7.49 11.17
CA VAL A 146 11.64 7.10 12.57
C VAL A 146 10.32 7.32 13.32
N ALA A 147 9.62 8.42 13.03
CA ALA A 147 8.40 8.79 13.76
C ALA A 147 7.13 8.10 13.29
N PHE A 148 7.06 7.75 12.01
CA PHE A 148 5.89 7.10 11.42
C PHE A 148 6.10 5.60 11.20
N GLY A 149 7.32 5.10 11.41
CA GLY A 149 7.73 3.79 10.94
C GLY A 149 7.80 3.74 9.40
N ASN A 150 7.67 2.56 8.84
CA ASN A 150 7.59 2.38 7.39
C ASN A 150 6.13 2.50 6.94
N VAL A 151 5.79 3.58 6.26
CA VAL A 151 4.47 3.80 5.68
C VAL A 151 4.47 3.35 4.23
N ARG A 152 3.64 2.35 3.90
CA ARG A 152 3.38 1.97 2.51
C ARG A 152 2.27 2.83 1.94
N PHE A 153 2.40 3.15 0.67
CA PHE A 153 1.39 3.90 -0.07
C PHE A 153 1.16 3.29 -1.44
N SER A 154 -0.01 3.57 -1.99
CA SER A 154 -0.35 3.29 -3.38
C SER A 154 -1.28 4.40 -3.87
N ASP A 155 -1.00 4.90 -5.07
CA ASP A 155 -1.83 5.86 -5.78
C ASP A 155 -2.01 5.37 -7.22
N SER A 156 -3.20 5.58 -7.78
CA SER A 156 -3.51 5.13 -9.13
C SER A 156 -4.26 6.22 -9.90
N GLY A 157 -4.04 6.25 -11.18
CA GLY A 157 -4.68 7.22 -12.05
C GLY A 157 -4.58 6.83 -13.51
N THR A 158 -4.95 7.75 -14.36
CA THR A 158 -4.89 7.58 -15.80
C THR A 158 -4.16 8.78 -16.41
N LEU A 159 -3.13 8.49 -17.19
CA LEU A 159 -2.44 9.48 -17.99
C LEU A 159 -3.16 9.60 -19.33
N ARG A 160 -3.47 10.85 -19.73
CA ARG A 160 -3.95 11.13 -21.07
C ARG A 160 -2.76 11.39 -21.99
N LEU A 161 -2.69 10.61 -23.04
CA LEU A 161 -1.66 10.80 -24.05
C LEU A 161 -2.06 11.97 -24.97
N PRO A 162 -1.14 12.89 -25.29
CA PRO A 162 -1.41 13.92 -26.29
C PRO A 162 -1.68 13.27 -27.64
N GLN A 163 -2.75 13.67 -28.28
CA GLN A 163 -3.09 13.24 -29.65
C GLN A 163 -2.33 14.08 -30.66
#